data_c910badc2ad2fd8fd9cf777ed92cea2f
#
_entry.id   c910badc2ad2fd8fd9cf777ed92cea2f
#
_cell.length_a   1.000
_cell.length_b   1.000
_cell.length_c   1.000
_cell.angle_alpha   90.00
_cell.angle_beta   90.00
_cell.angle_gamma   90.00
#
_symmetry.space_group_name_H-M   'P 1'
#
loop_
_entity.id
_entity.type
_entity.pdbx_description
1 polymer ?
#
loop_
_entity_poly.entity_id
_entity_poly.type
_entity_poly.pdbx_seq_one_letter_code
_entity_poly.pdbx_strand_id
1 'polypeptide(L)'
;MTDLIKIDDEVITSEDFVKILRFTGRFDELLDDIVKDKLTIHAARKQSIDISPEEIQGRADQVRRVRGLHRAVDMNQYLDTNGLSLDDFEQLITEMLLHEKMNEQVSSDVAVEEYFSLNSPKFDSIEVSHIVLDTEGKAREIMAILEDDPDSFEELAREHSISDTSEDGGYIGKVLRGALQTEVEAKVFNASEGDLLGPFPSDDEVYFEIFTINVKTPSSLSEDTTEEVKRMIKDEWIAARAQEHVIEVP
;
A
#
# COMPACT_ATOMS: atom_id res chain seq x y z
N MET A 1 7.81 31.98 18.40
CA MET A 1 8.63 30.87 17.87
C MET A 1 9.02 29.99 19.04
N THR A 2 8.78 28.72 18.95
CA THR A 2 9.14 27.77 19.99
C THR A 2 10.37 26.98 19.51
N ASP A 3 11.39 26.90 20.37
CA ASP A 3 12.57 26.10 20.11
C ASP A 3 12.18 24.62 20.21
N LEU A 4 12.44 23.84 19.15
CA LEU A 4 12.12 22.41 19.10
C LEU A 4 13.35 21.54 19.38
N ILE A 5 14.49 21.90 18.79
CA ILE A 5 15.73 21.14 18.87
C ILE A 5 16.89 22.11 19.07
N LYS A 6 17.83 21.75 19.92
CA LYS A 6 19.10 22.44 20.07
C LYS A 6 20.25 21.45 19.90
N ILE A 7 21.14 21.74 18.97
CA ILE A 7 22.37 20.97 18.73
C ILE A 7 23.54 21.95 18.89
N ASP A 8 24.29 21.81 19.97
CA ASP A 8 25.32 22.76 20.38
C ASP A 8 24.77 24.21 20.43
N ASP A 9 25.19 25.06 19.49
CA ASP A 9 24.74 26.44 19.38
C ASP A 9 23.66 26.66 18.34
N GLU A 10 23.30 25.63 17.57
CA GLU A 10 22.25 25.67 16.55
C GLU A 10 20.89 25.35 17.16
N VAL A 11 19.92 26.23 16.90
CA VAL A 11 18.53 26.07 17.38
C VAL A 11 17.62 25.91 16.16
N ILE A 12 16.83 24.84 16.14
CA ILE A 12 15.78 24.60 15.16
C ILE A 12 14.44 24.99 15.78
N THR A 13 13.84 26.04 15.25
CA THR A 13 12.53 26.53 15.71
C THR A 13 11.38 25.76 15.03
N SER A 14 10.15 25.94 15.54
CA SER A 14 8.95 25.40 14.90
C SER A 14 8.77 25.89 13.45
N GLU A 15 9.19 27.12 13.15
CA GLU A 15 9.15 27.67 11.79
C GLU A 15 10.18 27.01 10.88
N ASP A 16 11.40 26.79 11.37
CA ASP A 16 12.44 26.09 10.60
C ASP A 16 12.06 24.65 10.34
N PHE A 17 11.45 23.99 11.34
CA PHE A 17 10.92 22.64 11.18
C PHE A 17 9.88 22.53 10.07
N VAL A 18 8.91 23.47 10.01
CA VAL A 18 7.92 23.51 8.92
C VAL A 18 8.58 23.77 7.57
N LYS A 19 9.58 24.67 7.50
CA LYS A 19 10.33 24.92 6.26
C LYS A 19 11.06 23.67 5.77
N ILE A 20 11.70 22.93 6.67
CA ILE A 20 12.38 21.67 6.36
C ILE A 20 11.39 20.64 5.83
N LEU A 21 10.23 20.48 6.49
CA LEU A 21 9.19 19.54 6.03
C LEU A 21 8.68 19.91 4.64
N ARG A 22 8.40 21.19 4.37
CA ARG A 22 7.95 21.67 3.05
C ARG A 22 9.03 21.42 1.97
N PHE A 23 10.28 21.75 2.26
CA PHE A 23 11.39 21.55 1.33
C PHE A 23 11.61 20.06 0.99
N THR A 24 11.39 19.17 1.94
CA THR A 24 11.56 17.71 1.76
C THR A 24 10.31 16.99 1.25
N GLY A 25 9.20 17.70 0.98
CA GLY A 25 7.92 17.12 0.55
C GLY A 25 7.11 16.43 1.65
N ARG A 26 7.68 16.26 2.85
CA ARG A 26 7.01 15.57 3.97
C ARG A 26 5.84 16.34 4.57
N PHE A 27 5.78 17.65 4.33
CA PHE A 27 4.71 18.49 4.87
C PHE A 27 3.36 18.13 4.25
N ASP A 28 3.34 17.94 2.94
CA ASP A 28 2.12 17.63 2.20
C ASP A 28 1.63 16.22 2.55
N GLU A 29 2.53 15.25 2.68
CA GLU A 29 2.21 13.89 3.16
C GLU A 29 1.53 13.90 4.54
N LEU A 30 2.11 14.63 5.51
CA LEU A 30 1.54 14.76 6.84
C LEU A 30 0.19 15.47 6.84
N LEU A 31 0.01 16.48 5.98
CA LEU A 31 -1.27 17.16 5.84
C LEU A 31 -2.33 16.23 5.27
N ASP A 32 -2.00 15.48 4.22
CA ASP A 32 -2.90 14.51 3.61
C ASP A 32 -3.36 13.46 4.63
N ASP A 33 -2.46 12.96 5.44
CA ASP A 33 -2.80 12.01 6.50
C ASP A 33 -3.74 12.63 7.54
N ILE A 34 -3.44 13.85 8.00
CA ILE A 34 -4.32 14.58 8.94
C ILE A 34 -5.70 14.83 8.32
N VAL A 35 -5.77 15.19 7.03
CA VAL A 35 -7.02 15.41 6.32
C VAL A 35 -7.84 14.13 6.27
N LYS A 36 -7.23 12.98 5.91
CA LYS A 36 -7.88 11.66 5.90
C LYS A 36 -8.45 11.30 7.27
N ASP A 37 -7.65 11.48 8.34
CA ASP A 37 -8.08 11.24 9.71
C ASP A 37 -9.28 12.12 10.08
N LYS A 38 -9.21 13.42 9.79
CA LYS A 38 -10.29 14.37 10.11
C LYS A 38 -11.56 14.11 9.31
N LEU A 39 -11.46 13.70 8.04
CA LEU A 39 -12.62 13.28 7.23
C LEU A 39 -13.29 12.04 7.84
N THR A 40 -12.50 11.06 8.27
CA THR A 40 -12.99 9.84 8.91
C THR A 40 -13.70 10.16 10.23
N ILE A 41 -13.11 10.98 11.09
CA ILE A 41 -13.72 11.43 12.35
C ILE A 41 -14.98 12.24 12.09
N HIS A 42 -14.98 13.12 11.09
CA HIS A 42 -16.16 13.90 10.73
C HIS A 42 -17.32 12.99 10.30
N ALA A 43 -17.05 11.99 9.46
CA ALA A 43 -18.03 11.00 9.04
C ALA A 43 -18.59 10.20 10.22
N ALA A 44 -17.73 9.79 11.15
CA ALA A 44 -18.12 9.08 12.37
C ALA A 44 -19.09 9.93 13.23
N ARG A 45 -18.77 11.20 13.42
CA ARG A 45 -19.63 12.15 14.14
C ARG A 45 -20.98 12.37 13.42
N LYS A 46 -20.95 12.51 12.09
CA LYS A 46 -22.17 12.67 11.27
C LYS A 46 -23.08 11.45 11.34
N GLN A 47 -22.52 10.26 11.47
CA GLN A 47 -23.27 9.03 11.67
C GLN A 47 -23.63 8.76 13.12
N SER A 48 -23.27 9.66 14.05
CA SER A 48 -23.54 9.53 15.48
C SER A 48 -22.98 8.23 16.08
N ILE A 49 -21.75 7.85 15.66
CA ILE A 49 -21.08 6.70 16.26
C ILE A 49 -20.87 7.00 17.75
N ASP A 50 -21.42 6.13 18.59
CA ASP A 50 -21.37 6.26 20.04
C ASP A 50 -20.03 5.75 20.60
N ILE A 51 -19.46 6.53 21.51
CA ILE A 51 -18.26 6.17 22.28
C ILE A 51 -18.62 6.27 23.76
N SER A 52 -18.62 5.15 24.44
CA SER A 52 -18.95 5.13 25.87
C SER A 52 -17.80 5.70 26.74
N PRO A 53 -18.10 6.20 27.93
CA PRO A 53 -17.08 6.64 28.89
C PRO A 53 -16.09 5.53 29.25
N GLU A 54 -16.55 4.29 29.29
CA GLU A 54 -15.73 3.10 29.56
C GLU A 54 -14.70 2.85 28.46
N GLU A 55 -15.06 3.05 27.20
CA GLU A 55 -14.16 2.93 26.06
C GLU A 55 -13.10 4.04 26.09
N ILE A 56 -13.50 5.28 26.39
CA ILE A 56 -12.56 6.40 26.54
C ILE A 56 -11.56 6.10 27.65
N GLN A 57 -12.04 5.69 28.83
CA GLN A 57 -11.17 5.36 29.96
C GLN A 57 -10.23 4.20 29.62
N GLY A 58 -10.75 3.13 29.01
CA GLY A 58 -9.95 1.96 28.62
C GLY A 58 -8.82 2.33 27.65
N ARG A 59 -9.13 3.15 26.64
CA ARG A 59 -8.14 3.63 25.67
C ARG A 59 -7.13 4.59 26.31
N ALA A 60 -7.58 5.51 27.16
CA ALA A 60 -6.71 6.41 27.90
C ALA A 60 -5.71 5.63 28.78
N ASP A 61 -6.17 4.60 29.47
CA ASP A 61 -5.31 3.74 30.29
C ASP A 61 -4.32 2.94 29.43
N GLN A 62 -4.73 2.49 28.24
CA GLN A 62 -3.85 1.83 27.29
C GLN A 62 -2.74 2.77 26.81
N VAL A 63 -3.08 3.99 26.39
CA VAL A 63 -2.11 5.01 25.95
C VAL A 63 -1.13 5.35 27.08
N ARG A 64 -1.63 5.52 28.30
CA ARG A 64 -0.81 5.78 29.47
C ARG A 64 0.18 4.65 29.74
N ARG A 65 -0.26 3.39 29.68
CA ARG A 65 0.61 2.22 29.87
C ARG A 65 1.72 2.16 28.82
N VAL A 66 1.36 2.31 27.53
CA VAL A 66 2.34 2.23 26.44
C VAL A 66 3.39 3.35 26.53
N ARG A 67 3.00 4.54 27.00
CA ARG A 67 3.89 5.69 27.16
C ARG A 67 4.58 5.76 28.53
N GLY A 68 4.37 4.78 29.42
CA GLY A 68 4.96 4.76 30.77
C GLY A 68 4.40 5.82 31.73
N LEU A 69 3.22 6.36 31.46
CA LEU A 69 2.57 7.43 32.25
C LEU A 69 1.77 6.83 33.44
N HIS A 70 2.45 6.10 34.29
CA HIS A 70 1.80 5.35 35.37
C HIS A 70 1.38 6.21 36.56
N ARG A 71 2.10 7.27 36.85
CA ARG A 71 1.82 8.17 37.98
C ARG A 71 1.19 9.47 37.47
N ALA A 72 0.41 10.12 38.34
CA ALA A 72 -0.19 11.41 38.00
C ALA A 72 0.87 12.47 37.62
N VAL A 73 2.04 12.44 38.27
CA VAL A 73 3.14 13.37 37.97
C VAL A 73 3.68 13.15 36.55
N ASP A 74 3.80 11.89 36.11
CA ASP A 74 4.29 11.56 34.75
C ASP A 74 3.27 12.03 33.69
N MET A 75 1.98 11.86 33.99
CA MET A 75 0.90 12.33 33.13
C MET A 75 0.88 13.86 32.99
N ASN A 76 0.96 14.57 34.13
CA ASN A 76 1.00 16.03 34.11
C ASN A 76 2.22 16.55 33.33
N GLN A 77 3.39 15.96 33.55
CA GLN A 77 4.61 16.35 32.84
C GLN A 77 4.46 16.10 31.33
N TYR A 78 3.82 14.98 30.93
CA TYR A 78 3.53 14.67 29.53
C TYR A 78 2.61 15.71 28.91
N LEU A 79 1.52 16.07 29.60
CA LEU A 79 0.58 17.10 29.15
C LEU A 79 1.28 18.46 28.98
N ASP A 80 2.00 18.90 30.01
CA ASP A 80 2.73 20.17 30.00
C ASP A 80 3.76 20.22 28.85
N THR A 81 4.54 19.15 28.69
CA THR A 81 5.55 19.06 27.63
C THR A 81 4.96 19.15 26.23
N ASN A 82 3.76 18.59 26.03
CA ASN A 82 3.08 18.60 24.75
C ASN A 82 2.10 19.78 24.58
N GLY A 83 1.98 20.66 25.57
CA GLY A 83 1.06 21.79 25.55
C GLY A 83 -0.41 21.37 25.51
N LEU A 84 -0.74 20.24 26.13
CA LEU A 84 -2.10 19.67 26.17
C LEU A 84 -2.72 19.88 27.54
N SER A 85 -4.02 20.14 27.56
CA SER A 85 -4.84 20.00 28.76
C SER A 85 -5.34 18.55 28.89
N LEU A 86 -5.95 18.23 30.03
CA LEU A 86 -6.59 16.93 30.22
C LEU A 86 -7.80 16.78 29.26
N ASP A 87 -8.53 17.85 29.02
CA ASP A 87 -9.65 17.86 28.08
C ASP A 87 -9.19 17.62 26.62
N ASP A 88 -8.05 18.22 26.23
CA ASP A 88 -7.44 17.94 24.92
C ASP A 88 -7.05 16.48 24.80
N PHE A 89 -6.48 15.89 25.84
CA PHE A 89 -6.12 14.48 25.85
C PHE A 89 -7.34 13.57 25.71
N GLU A 90 -8.43 13.84 26.45
CA GLU A 90 -9.68 13.09 26.36
C GLU A 90 -10.33 13.25 24.99
N GLN A 91 -10.30 14.46 24.42
CA GLN A 91 -10.77 14.69 23.05
C GLN A 91 -9.97 13.89 22.03
N LEU A 92 -8.65 13.87 22.12
CA LEU A 92 -7.80 13.09 21.20
C LEU A 92 -8.07 11.60 21.34
N ILE A 93 -8.26 11.07 22.55
CA ILE A 93 -8.66 9.67 22.79
C ILE A 93 -10.02 9.37 22.11
N THR A 94 -10.98 10.27 22.27
CA THR A 94 -12.30 10.13 21.65
C THR A 94 -12.20 10.13 20.12
N GLU A 95 -11.39 11.01 19.54
CA GLU A 95 -11.13 11.06 18.08
C GLU A 95 -10.45 9.78 17.57
N MET A 96 -9.50 9.22 18.31
CA MET A 96 -8.89 7.93 17.98
C MET A 96 -9.94 6.80 17.92
N LEU A 97 -10.84 6.73 18.90
CA LEU A 97 -11.90 5.73 18.95
C LEU A 97 -12.92 5.91 17.82
N LEU A 98 -13.33 7.15 17.52
CA LEU A 98 -14.21 7.45 16.38
C LEU A 98 -13.58 7.02 15.05
N HIS A 99 -12.30 7.32 14.86
CA HIS A 99 -11.55 6.93 13.67
C HIS A 99 -11.49 5.40 13.52
N GLU A 100 -11.16 4.70 14.61
CA GLU A 100 -11.08 3.24 14.64
C GLU A 100 -12.43 2.58 14.29
N LYS A 101 -13.50 2.95 15.02
CA LYS A 101 -14.84 2.41 14.78
C LYS A 101 -15.36 2.70 13.36
N MET A 102 -15.07 3.88 12.83
CA MET A 102 -15.46 4.22 11.47
C MET A 102 -14.73 3.34 10.45
N ASN A 103 -13.43 3.14 10.64
CA ASN A 103 -12.64 2.27 9.78
C ASN A 103 -13.09 0.80 9.85
N GLU A 104 -13.42 0.29 11.05
CA GLU A 104 -14.00 -1.04 11.22
C GLU A 104 -15.35 -1.19 10.51
N GLN A 105 -16.18 -0.16 10.58
CA GLN A 105 -17.47 -0.17 9.89
C GLN A 105 -17.31 -0.13 8.37
N VAL A 106 -16.42 0.73 7.85
CA VAL A 106 -16.17 0.91 6.41
C VAL A 106 -15.57 -0.36 5.81
N SER A 107 -14.64 -0.99 6.50
CA SER A 107 -13.96 -2.20 6.05
C SER A 107 -14.39 -3.45 6.84
N SER A 108 -15.70 -3.55 7.14
CA SER A 108 -16.28 -4.72 7.79
C SER A 108 -16.10 -5.98 6.94
N ASP A 109 -16.16 -7.16 7.56
CA ASP A 109 -16.02 -8.44 6.85
C ASP A 109 -17.02 -8.56 5.68
N VAL A 110 -18.25 -8.09 5.86
CA VAL A 110 -19.25 -8.06 4.78
C VAL A 110 -18.80 -7.17 3.63
N ALA A 111 -18.29 -5.96 3.91
CA ALA A 111 -17.80 -5.05 2.89
C ALA A 111 -16.58 -5.66 2.14
N VAL A 112 -15.72 -6.36 2.86
CA VAL A 112 -14.56 -7.07 2.28
C VAL A 112 -15.01 -8.18 1.34
N GLU A 113 -15.97 -9.02 1.75
CA GLU A 113 -16.50 -10.09 0.92
C GLU A 113 -17.20 -9.55 -0.34
N GLU A 114 -18.00 -8.49 -0.20
CA GLU A 114 -18.66 -7.84 -1.34
C GLU A 114 -17.65 -7.22 -2.32
N TYR A 115 -16.68 -6.46 -1.80
CA TYR A 115 -15.65 -5.85 -2.63
C TYR A 115 -14.81 -6.90 -3.37
N PHE A 116 -14.38 -7.92 -2.66
CA PHE A 116 -13.61 -9.02 -3.24
C PHE A 116 -14.42 -9.76 -4.32
N SER A 117 -15.68 -10.07 -4.07
CA SER A 117 -16.55 -10.74 -5.05
C SER A 117 -16.66 -9.95 -6.36
N LEU A 118 -16.76 -8.62 -6.27
CA LEU A 118 -16.87 -7.74 -7.44
C LEU A 118 -15.52 -7.52 -8.15
N ASN A 119 -14.41 -7.66 -7.44
CA ASN A 119 -13.07 -7.33 -7.91
C ASN A 119 -12.11 -8.52 -7.92
N SER A 120 -12.59 -9.74 -7.70
CA SER A 120 -11.74 -10.93 -7.55
C SER A 120 -10.68 -11.09 -8.65
N PRO A 121 -10.93 -10.79 -9.94
CA PRO A 121 -9.91 -10.91 -10.96
C PRO A 121 -8.68 -10.00 -10.73
N LYS A 122 -8.81 -8.90 -10.00
CA LYS A 122 -7.67 -8.02 -9.68
C LYS A 122 -6.66 -8.68 -8.72
N PHE A 123 -7.11 -9.68 -7.97
CA PHE A 123 -6.31 -10.41 -6.98
C PHE A 123 -5.79 -11.76 -7.50
N ASP A 124 -6.10 -12.11 -8.75
CA ASP A 124 -5.46 -13.25 -9.41
C ASP A 124 -3.96 -13.00 -9.49
N SER A 125 -3.19 -14.04 -9.29
CA SER A 125 -1.74 -13.98 -9.46
C SER A 125 -1.24 -15.14 -10.30
N ILE A 126 -0.13 -14.88 -10.97
CA ILE A 126 0.60 -15.89 -11.72
C ILE A 126 2.06 -15.86 -11.27
N GLU A 127 2.71 -17.00 -11.34
CA GLU A 127 4.17 -17.06 -11.29
C GLU A 127 4.66 -17.29 -12.71
N VAL A 128 5.60 -16.48 -13.15
CA VAL A 128 6.11 -16.50 -14.51
C VAL A 128 7.62 -16.44 -14.53
N SER A 129 8.18 -17.02 -15.60
CA SER A 129 9.56 -16.78 -15.99
C SER A 129 9.59 -16.06 -17.33
N HIS A 130 10.63 -15.25 -17.58
CA HIS A 130 10.81 -14.58 -18.85
C HIS A 130 12.23 -14.66 -19.39
N ILE A 131 12.36 -14.57 -20.72
CA ILE A 131 13.61 -14.38 -21.41
C ILE A 131 13.53 -13.05 -22.14
N VAL A 132 14.44 -12.14 -21.87
CA VAL A 132 14.54 -10.82 -22.51
C VAL A 132 15.68 -10.82 -23.50
N LEU A 133 15.41 -10.41 -24.73
CA LEU A 133 16.36 -10.46 -25.84
C LEU A 133 16.45 -9.11 -26.54
N ASP A 134 17.63 -8.81 -27.09
CA ASP A 134 17.98 -7.53 -27.70
C ASP A 134 17.52 -7.39 -29.18
N THR A 135 17.03 -8.48 -29.78
CA THR A 135 16.55 -8.46 -31.17
C THR A 135 15.40 -9.42 -31.39
N GLU A 136 14.47 -9.04 -32.29
CA GLU A 136 13.36 -9.90 -32.70
C GLU A 136 13.83 -11.23 -33.31
N GLY A 137 14.95 -11.20 -34.06
CA GLY A 137 15.49 -12.40 -34.70
C GLY A 137 15.91 -13.46 -33.68
N LYS A 138 16.65 -13.06 -32.65
CA LYS A 138 17.01 -13.95 -31.53
C LYS A 138 15.77 -14.44 -30.78
N ALA A 139 14.81 -13.56 -30.54
CA ALA A 139 13.60 -13.93 -29.82
C ALA A 139 12.80 -14.99 -30.57
N ARG A 140 12.69 -14.90 -31.89
CA ARG A 140 12.06 -15.92 -32.73
C ARG A 140 12.84 -17.23 -32.76
N GLU A 141 14.17 -17.18 -32.77
CA GLU A 141 15.04 -18.36 -32.72
C GLU A 141 14.86 -19.10 -31.39
N ILE A 142 14.94 -18.38 -30.27
CA ILE A 142 14.75 -18.97 -28.92
C ILE A 142 13.33 -19.51 -28.78
N MET A 143 12.29 -18.80 -29.25
CA MET A 143 10.93 -19.27 -29.22
C MET A 143 10.77 -20.58 -29.99
N ALA A 144 11.40 -20.74 -31.18
CA ALA A 144 11.34 -21.97 -31.96
C ALA A 144 12.03 -23.16 -31.24
N ILE A 145 13.13 -22.90 -30.49
CA ILE A 145 13.79 -23.93 -29.68
C ILE A 145 12.85 -24.36 -28.54
N LEU A 146 12.21 -23.39 -27.86
CA LEU A 146 11.31 -23.65 -26.76
C LEU A 146 10.01 -24.37 -27.18
N GLU A 147 9.54 -24.14 -28.40
CA GLU A 147 8.38 -24.89 -28.98
C GLU A 147 8.71 -26.39 -29.18
N ASP A 148 10.00 -26.71 -29.49
CA ASP A 148 10.46 -28.09 -29.64
C ASP A 148 10.83 -28.72 -28.27
N ASP A 149 11.42 -27.94 -27.35
CA ASP A 149 11.86 -28.40 -26.02
C ASP A 149 11.56 -27.33 -24.93
N PRO A 150 10.33 -27.29 -24.40
CA PRO A 150 9.93 -26.34 -23.36
C PRO A 150 10.76 -26.46 -22.06
N ASP A 151 11.30 -27.63 -21.75
CA ASP A 151 12.07 -27.90 -20.53
C ASP A 151 13.42 -27.17 -20.54
N SER A 152 13.89 -26.71 -21.70
CA SER A 152 15.12 -25.93 -21.87
C SER A 152 15.01 -24.46 -21.45
N PHE A 153 13.84 -23.98 -21.01
CA PHE A 153 13.58 -22.56 -20.73
C PHE A 153 14.58 -21.93 -19.77
N GLU A 154 14.84 -22.58 -18.62
CA GLU A 154 15.77 -22.05 -17.63
C GLU A 154 17.21 -21.96 -18.16
N GLU A 155 17.64 -22.95 -18.93
CA GLU A 155 19.00 -22.98 -19.52
C GLU A 155 19.15 -21.86 -20.56
N LEU A 156 18.16 -21.70 -21.45
CA LEU A 156 18.13 -20.63 -22.44
C LEU A 156 18.02 -19.25 -21.81
N ALA A 157 17.30 -19.11 -20.71
CA ALA A 157 17.24 -17.87 -19.95
C ALA A 157 18.64 -17.49 -19.38
N ARG A 158 19.36 -18.44 -18.78
CA ARG A 158 20.72 -18.22 -18.27
C ARG A 158 21.72 -17.88 -19.35
N GLU A 159 21.60 -18.49 -20.55
CA GLU A 159 22.56 -18.32 -21.63
C GLU A 159 22.30 -17.06 -22.46
N HIS A 160 21.04 -16.70 -22.68
CA HIS A 160 20.67 -15.70 -23.69
C HIS A 160 19.91 -14.49 -23.18
N SER A 161 19.29 -14.56 -21.99
CA SER A 161 18.54 -13.43 -21.44
C SER A 161 19.47 -12.30 -20.97
N ILE A 162 19.09 -11.08 -21.33
CA ILE A 162 19.75 -9.85 -20.84
C ILE A 162 19.10 -9.27 -19.58
N SER A 163 18.09 -9.97 -19.04
CA SER A 163 17.43 -9.59 -17.79
C SER A 163 18.29 -9.91 -16.57
N ASP A 164 18.12 -9.13 -15.51
CA ASP A 164 18.74 -9.41 -14.20
C ASP A 164 18.28 -10.74 -13.59
N THR A 165 17.14 -11.30 -14.06
CA THR A 165 16.62 -12.61 -13.65
C THR A 165 17.25 -13.78 -14.38
N SER A 166 18.17 -13.54 -15.33
CA SER A 166 18.79 -14.60 -16.15
C SER A 166 19.46 -15.68 -15.32
N GLU A 167 20.20 -15.31 -14.26
CA GLU A 167 20.90 -16.27 -13.37
C GLU A 167 19.91 -17.20 -12.63
N ASP A 168 18.69 -16.71 -12.36
CA ASP A 168 17.61 -17.47 -11.74
C ASP A 168 16.71 -18.20 -12.77
N GLY A 169 17.23 -18.44 -14.01
CA GLY A 169 16.50 -19.11 -15.06
C GLY A 169 15.31 -18.28 -15.61
N GLY A 170 15.38 -16.96 -15.46
CA GLY A 170 14.34 -16.04 -15.90
C GLY A 170 13.15 -15.89 -14.91
N TYR A 171 13.20 -16.50 -13.72
CA TYR A 171 12.09 -16.47 -12.78
C TYR A 171 11.85 -15.06 -12.22
N ILE A 172 10.66 -14.50 -12.49
CA ILE A 172 10.24 -13.19 -11.98
C ILE A 172 9.54 -13.31 -10.63
N GLY A 173 8.95 -14.47 -10.36
CA GLY A 173 8.12 -14.69 -9.18
C GLY A 173 6.66 -14.38 -9.40
N LYS A 174 5.97 -14.00 -8.32
CA LYS A 174 4.53 -13.73 -8.30
C LYS A 174 4.22 -12.38 -8.92
N VAL A 175 3.39 -12.39 -9.95
CA VAL A 175 2.90 -11.20 -10.67
C VAL A 175 1.40 -11.06 -10.44
N LEU A 176 0.96 -9.86 -10.06
CA LEU A 176 -0.45 -9.49 -9.94
C LEU A 176 -0.93 -8.80 -11.21
N ARG A 177 -2.24 -8.74 -11.43
CA ARG A 177 -2.82 -7.94 -12.50
C ARG A 177 -2.47 -6.47 -12.34
N GLY A 178 -2.17 -5.81 -13.46
CA GLY A 178 -1.72 -4.42 -13.53
C GLY A 178 -0.20 -4.25 -13.46
N ALA A 179 0.56 -5.34 -13.28
CA ALA A 179 2.02 -5.28 -13.24
C ALA A 179 2.71 -5.43 -14.60
N LEU A 180 1.99 -5.95 -15.60
CA LEU A 180 2.50 -6.13 -16.96
C LEU A 180 1.87 -5.10 -17.92
N GLN A 181 2.49 -4.91 -19.08
CA GLN A 181 1.89 -4.14 -20.17
C GLN A 181 0.52 -4.72 -20.56
N THR A 182 -0.46 -3.85 -20.83
CA THR A 182 -1.87 -4.25 -21.00
C THR A 182 -2.07 -5.38 -22.03
N GLU A 183 -1.37 -5.33 -23.16
CA GLU A 183 -1.49 -6.35 -24.21
C GLU A 183 -0.83 -7.67 -23.82
N VAL A 184 0.28 -7.63 -23.12
CA VAL A 184 0.99 -8.79 -22.58
C VAL A 184 0.19 -9.40 -21.43
N GLU A 185 -0.30 -8.58 -20.51
CA GLU A 185 -1.09 -9.00 -19.37
C GLU A 185 -2.30 -9.83 -19.77
N ALA A 186 -3.07 -9.34 -20.76
CA ALA A 186 -4.26 -10.06 -21.21
C ALA A 186 -3.94 -11.46 -21.73
N LYS A 187 -2.81 -11.64 -22.43
CA LYS A 187 -2.37 -12.94 -22.94
C LYS A 187 -1.84 -13.85 -21.83
N VAL A 188 -0.97 -13.30 -20.96
CA VAL A 188 -0.31 -14.04 -19.88
C VAL A 188 -1.34 -14.54 -18.85
N PHE A 189 -2.30 -13.71 -18.43
CA PHE A 189 -3.33 -14.13 -17.47
C PHE A 189 -4.40 -15.06 -18.07
N ASN A 190 -4.59 -15.09 -19.39
CA ASN A 190 -5.51 -16.03 -20.05
C ASN A 190 -4.85 -17.36 -20.44
N ALA A 191 -3.52 -17.43 -20.43
CA ALA A 191 -2.78 -18.64 -20.75
C ALA A 191 -2.90 -19.70 -19.65
N SER A 192 -2.54 -20.92 -19.96
CA SER A 192 -2.49 -22.05 -19.03
C SER A 192 -1.06 -22.23 -18.48
N GLU A 193 -0.94 -22.95 -17.36
CA GLU A 193 0.37 -23.35 -16.85
C GLU A 193 1.12 -24.15 -17.91
N GLY A 194 2.38 -23.82 -18.09
CA GLY A 194 3.26 -24.42 -19.12
C GLY A 194 3.16 -23.77 -20.50
N ASP A 195 2.22 -22.83 -20.74
CA ASP A 195 2.14 -22.13 -22.02
C ASP A 195 3.36 -21.20 -22.21
N LEU A 196 3.88 -21.20 -23.44
CA LEU A 196 4.88 -20.27 -23.93
C LEU A 196 4.21 -19.13 -24.69
N LEU A 197 4.60 -17.91 -24.39
CA LEU A 197 3.98 -16.70 -24.93
C LEU A 197 5.03 -15.72 -25.43
N GLY A 198 4.79 -15.14 -26.58
CA GLY A 198 5.71 -14.15 -27.15
C GLY A 198 6.12 -14.49 -28.59
N PRO A 199 7.21 -13.92 -29.10
CA PRO A 199 7.91 -12.81 -28.47
C PRO A 199 7.07 -11.52 -28.47
N PHE A 200 7.07 -10.80 -27.35
CA PHE A 200 6.42 -9.49 -27.22
C PHE A 200 7.45 -8.38 -27.28
N PRO A 201 7.27 -7.33 -28.09
CA PRO A 201 8.14 -6.17 -28.03
C PRO A 201 7.91 -5.36 -26.76
N SER A 202 8.97 -4.76 -26.20
CA SER A 202 8.85 -3.70 -25.20
C SER A 202 8.16 -2.46 -25.79
N ASP A 203 7.71 -1.52 -24.94
CA ASP A 203 7.02 -0.29 -25.36
C ASP A 203 7.81 0.55 -26.35
N ASP A 204 9.14 0.52 -26.24
CA ASP A 204 10.08 1.22 -27.13
C ASP A 204 10.61 0.33 -28.28
N GLU A 205 10.13 -0.91 -28.40
CA GLU A 205 10.55 -1.92 -29.37
C GLU A 205 12.06 -2.23 -29.36
N VAL A 206 12.75 -1.93 -28.23
CA VAL A 206 14.18 -2.19 -28.10
C VAL A 206 14.46 -3.61 -27.64
N TYR A 207 13.54 -4.21 -26.88
CA TYR A 207 13.67 -5.55 -26.33
C TYR A 207 12.48 -6.41 -26.71
N PHE A 208 12.66 -7.72 -26.62
CA PHE A 208 11.64 -8.74 -26.90
C PHE A 208 11.60 -9.73 -25.77
N GLU A 209 10.39 -10.01 -25.28
CA GLU A 209 10.16 -10.87 -24.12
C GLU A 209 9.41 -12.13 -24.50
N ILE A 210 9.90 -13.27 -24.00
CA ILE A 210 9.21 -14.57 -24.06
C ILE A 210 8.87 -14.95 -22.64
N PHE A 211 7.63 -15.33 -22.38
CA PHE A 211 7.15 -15.76 -21.07
C PHE A 211 6.78 -17.23 -21.05
N THR A 212 6.99 -17.87 -19.92
CA THR A 212 6.35 -19.14 -19.56
C THR A 212 5.56 -18.99 -18.28
N ILE A 213 4.40 -19.66 -18.23
CA ILE A 213 3.50 -19.62 -17.07
C ILE A 213 3.87 -20.79 -16.14
N ASN A 214 4.43 -20.50 -14.99
CA ASN A 214 4.82 -21.53 -14.04
C ASN A 214 3.64 -22.01 -13.18
N VAL A 215 2.91 -21.04 -12.56
CA VAL A 215 1.79 -21.33 -11.66
C VAL A 215 0.69 -20.27 -11.84
N LYS A 216 -0.57 -20.70 -11.82
CA LYS A 216 -1.74 -19.81 -11.74
C LYS A 216 -2.40 -19.96 -10.39
N THR A 217 -2.47 -18.87 -9.64
CA THR A 217 -3.15 -18.87 -8.34
C THR A 217 -4.40 -18.00 -8.44
N PRO A 218 -5.59 -18.63 -8.50
CA PRO A 218 -6.84 -17.89 -8.41
C PRO A 218 -6.91 -17.09 -7.13
N SER A 219 -7.53 -15.93 -7.21
CA SER A 219 -7.74 -15.07 -6.05
C SER A 219 -8.50 -15.78 -4.93
N SER A 220 -8.08 -15.55 -3.70
CA SER A 220 -8.77 -16.00 -2.50
C SER A 220 -8.62 -14.96 -1.39
N LEU A 221 -9.59 -14.90 -0.48
CA LEU A 221 -9.51 -14.06 0.71
C LEU A 221 -8.53 -14.68 1.74
N SER A 222 -7.24 -14.68 1.38
CA SER A 222 -6.17 -14.92 2.36
C SER A 222 -6.07 -13.74 3.33
N GLU A 223 -5.28 -13.86 4.38
CA GLU A 223 -5.02 -12.77 5.33
C GLU A 223 -4.46 -11.54 4.59
N ASP A 224 -3.44 -11.72 3.74
CA ASP A 224 -2.83 -10.65 2.95
C ASP A 224 -3.83 -9.98 1.99
N THR A 225 -4.63 -10.79 1.27
CA THR A 225 -5.66 -10.27 0.37
C THR A 225 -6.74 -9.51 1.13
N THR A 226 -7.13 -9.99 2.30
CA THR A 226 -8.12 -9.34 3.17
C THR A 226 -7.63 -7.95 3.60
N GLU A 227 -6.38 -7.83 4.05
CA GLU A 227 -5.82 -6.54 4.46
C GLU A 227 -5.67 -5.57 3.26
N GLU A 228 -5.29 -6.07 2.09
CA GLU A 228 -5.24 -5.28 0.87
C GLU A 228 -6.63 -4.77 0.46
N VAL A 229 -7.65 -5.64 0.48
CA VAL A 229 -9.05 -5.27 0.20
C VAL A 229 -9.54 -4.22 1.20
N LYS A 230 -9.26 -4.39 2.50
CA LYS A 230 -9.61 -3.39 3.52
C LYS A 230 -8.96 -2.04 3.23
N ARG A 231 -7.70 -2.03 2.81
CA ARG A 231 -6.97 -0.82 2.43
C ARG A 231 -7.66 -0.15 1.24
N MET A 232 -7.94 -0.89 0.17
CA MET A 232 -8.60 -0.36 -1.04
C MET A 232 -9.98 0.22 -0.73
N ILE A 233 -10.79 -0.47 0.07
CA ILE A 233 -12.11 0.03 0.49
C ILE A 233 -11.98 1.36 1.23
N LYS A 234 -11.02 1.46 2.17
CA LYS A 234 -10.80 2.70 2.93
C LYS A 234 -10.33 3.84 2.04
N ASP A 235 -9.40 3.57 1.13
CA ASP A 235 -8.86 4.58 0.21
C ASP A 235 -9.96 5.12 -0.73
N GLU A 236 -10.78 4.24 -1.32
CA GLU A 236 -11.90 4.62 -2.16
C GLU A 236 -12.97 5.40 -1.36
N TRP A 237 -13.26 4.95 -0.14
CA TRP A 237 -14.24 5.60 0.74
C TRP A 237 -13.78 7.02 1.13
N ILE A 238 -12.49 7.20 1.50
CA ILE A 238 -11.90 8.51 1.83
C ILE A 238 -11.89 9.42 0.61
N ALA A 239 -11.50 8.92 -0.56
CA ALA A 239 -11.50 9.69 -1.81
C ALA A 239 -12.92 10.22 -2.14
N ALA A 240 -13.95 9.39 -1.93
CA ALA A 240 -15.34 9.81 -2.11
C ALA A 240 -15.74 10.89 -1.08
N ARG A 241 -15.34 10.75 0.19
CA ARG A 241 -15.62 11.74 1.25
C ARG A 241 -14.92 13.07 0.98
N ALA A 242 -13.66 13.04 0.53
CA ALA A 242 -12.92 14.27 0.19
C ALA A 242 -13.63 15.12 -0.85
N GLN A 243 -14.33 14.50 -1.81
CA GLN A 243 -15.11 15.21 -2.83
C GLN A 243 -16.36 15.92 -2.27
N GLU A 244 -16.86 15.51 -1.09
CA GLU A 244 -18.02 16.13 -0.44
C GLU A 244 -17.66 17.40 0.36
N HIS A 245 -16.38 17.70 0.51
CA HIS A 245 -15.88 18.77 1.36
C HIS A 245 -14.99 19.75 0.58
N VAL A 246 -15.02 21.03 1.01
CA VAL A 246 -14.02 22.00 0.56
C VAL A 246 -12.83 21.93 1.51
N ILE A 247 -11.69 21.47 0.99
CA ILE A 247 -10.44 21.34 1.74
C ILE A 247 -9.52 22.43 1.25
N GLU A 248 -9.23 23.41 2.12
CA GLU A 248 -8.32 24.51 1.83
C GLU A 248 -7.05 24.36 2.68
N VAL A 249 -5.90 24.35 2.04
CA VAL A 249 -4.60 24.42 2.70
C VAL A 249 -4.09 25.84 2.51
N PRO A 250 -4.06 26.66 3.56
CA PRO A 250 -3.69 28.09 3.47
C PRO A 250 -2.18 28.30 3.24
#